data_bc950e39cb4bc21fff703551b05ccb13
#
_entry.id   bc950e39cb4bc21fff703551b05ccb13
#
_cell.length_a   1.000
_cell.length_b   1.000
_cell.length_c   1.000
_cell.angle_alpha   90.00
_cell.angle_beta   90.00
_cell.angle_gamma   90.00
#
_symmetry.space_group_name_H-M   'P 1'
#
loop_
_entity.id
_entity.type
_entity.pdbx_description
1 polymer ?
#
loop_
_entity_poly.entity_id
_entity_poly.type
_entity_poly.pdbx_seq_one_letter_code
_entity_poly.pdbx_strand_id
1 'polypeptide(L)'
;MAVTSIWPVKSRLDHVINYARNPEKTRERSLVSQASLHAIDNVIEYAADTIKTEERAYVSCLNCREDNAAVQMMETKRYWGKTDGRLCFHGYQSFAAGEVTAETAHAIGVKLAEELWGERFEVVIATHCNTGHYHNHFVINSVSWADGYKFNNSKSDYAEMRKISDRLCREHAISVIDVPSGKGKHYAQWSAEKNGKPTYRSMIRADIDRAIRASTTERDFIRIMQKMGYELKTRGKSGEPLKYPAIKPPDAKGYFRFH
;
A
#
# COMPACT_ATOMS: atom_id res chain seq x y z
N MET A 1 11.25 -0.35 -7.46
CA MET A 1 9.98 -0.94 -7.96
C MET A 1 8.82 -0.27 -7.25
N ALA A 2 7.94 0.43 -7.98
CA ALA A 2 6.82 1.16 -7.39
C ALA A 2 5.58 0.28 -7.27
N VAL A 3 4.85 0.45 -6.16
CA VAL A 3 3.57 -0.21 -5.88
C VAL A 3 2.54 0.84 -5.52
N THR A 4 1.34 0.73 -6.08
CA THR A 4 0.24 1.66 -5.85
C THR A 4 -0.97 1.00 -5.20
N SER A 5 -1.71 1.73 -4.38
CA SER A 5 -3.00 1.32 -3.83
C SER A 5 -3.87 2.53 -3.51
N ILE A 6 -5.20 2.37 -3.50
CA ILE A 6 -6.16 3.42 -3.17
C ILE A 6 -7.44 2.82 -2.55
N TRP A 7 -7.98 3.47 -1.51
CA TRP A 7 -9.18 3.03 -0.81
C TRP A 7 -10.03 4.20 -0.32
N PRO A 8 -11.35 4.02 -0.14
CA PRO A 8 -12.25 5.07 0.34
C PRO A 8 -12.13 5.29 1.85
N VAL A 9 -12.23 6.53 2.29
CA VAL A 9 -12.32 6.96 3.68
C VAL A 9 -13.70 7.54 3.96
N LYS A 10 -14.36 7.09 5.03
CA LYS A 10 -15.72 7.47 5.38
C LYS A 10 -15.81 8.46 6.55
N SER A 11 -14.73 8.66 7.30
CA SER A 11 -14.70 9.52 8.48
C SER A 11 -13.33 10.17 8.65
N ARG A 12 -13.30 11.29 9.41
CA ARG A 12 -12.07 11.96 9.83
C ARG A 12 -11.13 12.41 8.69
N LEU A 13 -11.68 13.17 7.74
CA LEU A 13 -10.90 13.76 6.63
C LEU A 13 -9.69 14.55 7.12
N ASP A 14 -9.87 15.35 8.19
CA ASP A 14 -8.81 16.08 8.89
C ASP A 14 -7.64 15.19 9.32
N HIS A 15 -7.95 14.05 9.91
CA HIS A 15 -6.93 13.09 10.34
C HIS A 15 -6.13 12.48 9.18
N VAL A 16 -6.80 12.16 8.07
CA VAL A 16 -6.13 11.60 6.89
C VAL A 16 -5.18 12.61 6.28
N ILE A 17 -5.62 13.85 6.14
CA ILE A 17 -4.79 14.95 5.63
C ILE A 17 -3.62 15.24 6.57
N ASN A 18 -3.88 15.35 7.88
CA ASN A 18 -2.83 15.60 8.86
C ASN A 18 -1.82 14.45 8.95
N TYR A 19 -2.26 13.19 8.83
CA TYR A 19 -1.37 12.05 8.76
C TYR A 19 -0.46 12.11 7.51
N ALA A 20 -1.04 12.40 6.35
CA ALA A 20 -0.28 12.51 5.10
C ALA A 20 0.74 13.66 5.16
N ARG A 21 0.33 14.82 5.68
CA ARG A 21 1.16 16.04 5.78
C ARG A 21 2.03 16.12 7.02
N ASN A 22 2.12 15.07 7.84
CA ASN A 22 2.89 15.13 9.10
C ASN A 22 4.34 15.60 8.84
N PRO A 23 4.75 16.75 9.38
CA PRO A 23 6.08 17.34 9.12
C PRO A 23 7.23 16.40 9.47
N GLU A 24 7.08 15.58 10.51
CA GLU A 24 8.11 14.60 10.89
C GLU A 24 8.34 13.53 9.83
N LYS A 25 7.38 13.33 8.93
CA LYS A 25 7.41 12.29 7.89
C LYS A 25 7.72 12.85 6.50
N THR A 26 7.30 14.09 6.23
CA THR A 26 7.37 14.72 4.90
C THR A 26 8.64 15.55 4.70
N ARG A 27 9.44 15.76 5.73
CA ARG A 27 10.71 16.46 5.65
C ARG A 27 11.86 15.49 5.49
N GLU A 28 12.75 15.78 4.57
CA GLU A 28 14.02 15.09 4.45
C GLU A 28 14.94 15.57 5.60
N ARG A 29 15.32 14.66 6.49
CA ARG A 29 16.26 14.98 7.57
C ARG A 29 17.67 14.98 6.98
N SER A 30 18.36 16.10 7.05
CA SER A 30 19.80 16.12 6.78
C SER A 30 20.50 15.15 7.75
N LEU A 31 21.48 14.41 7.25
CA LEU A 31 22.24 13.37 7.99
C LEU A 31 23.15 13.92 9.11
N VAL A 32 22.77 15.02 9.77
CA VAL A 32 23.43 15.46 11.00
C VAL A 32 22.96 14.54 12.12
N SER A 33 23.87 13.76 12.65
CA SER A 33 23.60 12.71 13.63
C SER A 33 22.80 13.23 14.84
N GLN A 34 21.79 12.47 15.26
CA GLN A 34 20.98 12.74 16.46
C GLN A 34 21.83 12.93 17.75
N ALA A 35 23.04 12.42 17.78
CA ALA A 35 23.97 12.56 18.90
C ALA A 35 24.49 14.02 19.11
N SER A 36 24.49 14.85 18.05
CA SER A 36 24.92 16.25 18.14
C SER A 36 23.81 17.20 18.60
N LEU A 37 22.55 16.79 18.54
CA LEU A 37 21.40 17.63 18.89
C LEU A 37 21.15 17.72 20.40
N HIS A 38 21.49 16.67 21.18
CA HIS A 38 21.31 16.69 22.64
C HIS A 38 22.34 17.53 23.42
N ALA A 39 23.45 17.90 22.81
CA ALA A 39 24.50 18.69 23.48
C ALA A 39 24.30 20.22 23.37
N ILE A 40 23.29 20.67 22.61
CA ILE A 40 23.14 22.09 22.23
C ILE A 40 21.73 22.65 22.54
N ASP A 41 20.94 21.99 23.38
CA ASP A 41 19.54 22.32 23.65
C ASP A 41 19.28 23.75 24.19
N ASN A 42 20.29 24.52 24.62
CA ASN A 42 20.12 25.86 25.17
C ASN A 42 20.58 27.01 24.25
N VAL A 43 21.12 26.73 23.07
CA VAL A 43 21.57 27.77 22.11
C VAL A 43 20.74 27.78 20.84
N ILE A 44 19.87 26.80 20.65
CA ILE A 44 19.21 26.47 19.37
C ILE A 44 17.79 26.99 19.25
N GLU A 45 17.15 27.48 20.29
CA GLU A 45 15.82 28.08 20.13
C GLU A 45 15.82 29.26 19.11
N TYR A 46 16.97 29.93 18.98
CA TYR A 46 17.16 30.98 17.97
C TYR A 46 17.68 30.49 16.62
N ALA A 47 18.42 29.38 16.58
CA ALA A 47 18.92 28.76 15.34
C ALA A 47 17.91 27.78 14.71
N ALA A 48 16.93 27.28 15.47
CA ALA A 48 15.91 26.35 15.01
C ALA A 48 15.01 26.93 13.91
N ASP A 49 14.82 28.25 13.87
CA ASP A 49 14.07 28.90 12.79
C ASP A 49 14.82 28.90 11.45
N THR A 50 16.15 28.97 11.47
CA THR A 50 16.99 28.91 10.25
C THR A 50 17.18 27.49 9.75
N ILE A 51 17.22 26.49 10.62
CA ILE A 51 17.31 25.08 10.25
C ILE A 51 15.97 24.58 9.66
N LYS A 52 14.85 25.10 10.15
CA LYS A 52 13.51 24.78 9.60
C LYS A 52 13.30 25.27 8.16
N THR A 53 14.01 26.30 7.73
CA THR A 53 13.90 26.85 6.36
C THR A 53 14.71 26.07 5.32
N GLU A 54 15.66 25.22 5.71
CA GLU A 54 16.45 24.37 4.81
C GLU A 54 15.85 22.95 4.63
N GLU A 55 14.95 22.52 5.51
CA GLU A 55 14.27 21.23 5.37
C GLU A 55 13.16 21.33 4.32
N ARG A 56 13.35 20.71 3.16
CA ARG A 56 12.33 20.62 2.12
C ARG A 56 11.16 19.77 2.60
N ALA A 57 9.99 20.37 2.73
CA ALA A 57 8.75 19.64 2.96
C ALA A 57 8.17 19.16 1.61
N TYR A 58 8.06 17.84 1.43
CA TYR A 58 7.51 17.24 0.20
C TYR A 58 5.99 17.11 0.31
N VAL A 59 5.30 18.25 0.25
CA VAL A 59 3.83 18.35 0.23
C VAL A 59 3.43 19.24 -0.95
N SER A 60 2.44 18.81 -1.72
CA SER A 60 1.83 19.57 -2.83
C SER A 60 0.32 19.40 -2.82
N CYS A 61 -0.39 20.38 -3.37
CA CYS A 61 -1.83 20.34 -3.51
C CYS A 61 -2.25 20.65 -4.94
N LEU A 62 -3.26 19.93 -5.43
CA LEU A 62 -3.93 20.23 -6.69
C LEU A 62 -5.34 20.73 -6.37
N ASN A 63 -5.74 21.85 -6.98
CA ASN A 63 -7.05 22.46 -6.86
C ASN A 63 -7.49 22.83 -5.43
N CYS A 64 -6.57 22.78 -4.46
CA CYS A 64 -6.79 23.23 -3.09
C CYS A 64 -5.49 23.81 -2.51
N ARG A 65 -5.64 24.54 -1.40
CA ARG A 65 -4.51 25.14 -0.68
C ARG A 65 -4.07 24.22 0.44
N GLU A 66 -2.78 24.17 0.65
CA GLU A 66 -2.19 23.31 1.67
C GLU A 66 -2.69 23.62 3.09
N ASP A 67 -2.79 24.89 3.43
CA ASP A 67 -3.16 25.38 4.78
C ASP A 67 -4.60 25.01 5.18
N ASN A 68 -5.51 24.89 4.23
CA ASN A 68 -6.94 24.68 4.49
C ASN A 68 -7.60 23.60 3.60
N ALA A 69 -6.83 22.67 3.05
CA ALA A 69 -7.33 21.64 2.11
C ALA A 69 -8.56 20.88 2.63
N ALA A 70 -8.59 20.50 3.93
CA ALA A 70 -9.74 19.80 4.51
C ALA A 70 -11.02 20.66 4.48
N VAL A 71 -10.88 21.95 4.78
CA VAL A 71 -12.00 22.89 4.77
C VAL A 71 -12.54 23.06 3.34
N GLN A 72 -11.64 23.30 2.37
CA GLN A 72 -12.02 23.46 0.97
C GLN A 72 -12.72 22.19 0.42
N MET A 73 -12.17 21.01 0.69
CA MET A 73 -12.80 19.74 0.29
C MET A 73 -14.22 19.59 0.88
N MET A 74 -14.45 20.07 2.12
CA MET A 74 -15.78 20.05 2.72
C MET A 74 -16.71 21.12 2.14
N GLU A 75 -16.18 22.30 1.79
CA GLU A 75 -16.94 23.36 1.11
C GLU A 75 -17.41 22.92 -0.29
N THR A 76 -16.53 22.28 -1.07
CA THR A 76 -16.89 21.63 -2.34
C THR A 76 -18.06 20.67 -2.17
N LYS A 77 -18.03 19.82 -1.13
CA LYS A 77 -19.12 18.88 -0.84
C LYS A 77 -20.43 19.60 -0.49
N ARG A 78 -20.35 20.67 0.32
CA ARG A 78 -21.53 21.47 0.69
C ARG A 78 -22.12 22.16 -0.53
N TYR A 79 -21.28 22.77 -1.36
CA TYR A 79 -21.70 23.43 -2.60
C TYR A 79 -22.51 22.49 -3.51
N TRP A 80 -22.07 21.25 -3.65
CA TRP A 80 -22.74 20.25 -4.47
C TRP A 80 -23.79 19.42 -3.71
N GLY A 81 -24.10 19.73 -2.45
CA GLY A 81 -25.07 18.98 -1.62
C GLY A 81 -24.70 17.52 -1.38
N LYS A 82 -23.39 17.18 -1.32
CA LYS A 82 -22.89 15.80 -1.25
C LYS A 82 -21.98 15.57 -0.04
N THR A 83 -22.46 15.93 1.15
CA THR A 83 -21.69 15.85 2.40
C THR A 83 -21.66 14.46 3.02
N ASP A 84 -22.50 13.54 2.55
CA ASP A 84 -22.69 12.18 3.05
C ASP A 84 -21.77 11.13 2.39
N GLY A 85 -21.62 10.00 3.05
CA GLY A 85 -20.96 8.82 2.52
C GLY A 85 -19.43 8.88 2.60
N ARG A 86 -18.76 8.69 1.46
CA ARG A 86 -17.29 8.72 1.40
C ARG A 86 -16.80 10.16 1.47
N LEU A 87 -15.89 10.48 2.40
CA LEU A 87 -15.33 11.82 2.54
C LEU A 87 -14.16 12.07 1.60
N CYS A 88 -13.29 11.09 1.44
CA CYS A 88 -12.15 11.13 0.52
C CYS A 88 -11.75 9.73 0.11
N PHE A 89 -10.79 9.66 -0.80
CA PHE A 89 -10.01 8.46 -1.05
C PHE A 89 -8.58 8.70 -0.58
N HIS A 90 -7.99 7.67 0.01
CA HIS A 90 -6.60 7.66 0.38
C HIS A 90 -5.86 6.64 -0.47
N GLY A 91 -4.79 7.06 -1.13
CA GLY A 91 -3.95 6.21 -1.93
C GLY A 91 -2.48 6.33 -1.52
N TYR A 92 -1.68 5.39 -1.98
CA TYR A 92 -0.23 5.49 -1.89
C TYR A 92 0.47 4.95 -3.15
N GLN A 93 1.68 5.44 -3.37
CA GLN A 93 2.67 4.92 -4.31
C GLN A 93 3.98 4.74 -3.54
N SER A 94 4.50 3.52 -3.49
CA SER A 94 5.71 3.19 -2.71
C SER A 94 6.81 2.71 -3.64
N PHE A 95 8.04 3.16 -3.38
CA PHE A 95 9.24 2.82 -4.14
C PHE A 95 10.12 1.84 -3.34
N ALA A 96 10.97 1.09 -4.00
CA ALA A 96 11.95 0.27 -3.30
C ALA A 96 13.06 1.13 -2.69
N ALA A 97 13.67 0.63 -1.62
CA ALA A 97 14.74 1.34 -0.94
C ALA A 97 15.92 1.61 -1.88
N GLY A 98 16.40 2.85 -1.92
CA GLY A 98 17.56 3.26 -2.71
C GLY A 98 17.34 3.43 -4.21
N GLU A 99 16.11 3.22 -4.73
CA GLU A 99 15.81 3.39 -6.16
C GLU A 99 15.49 4.84 -6.57
N VAL A 100 15.15 5.69 -5.64
CA VAL A 100 14.65 7.05 -5.91
C VAL A 100 15.07 8.00 -4.81
N THR A 101 15.24 9.28 -5.13
CA THR A 101 15.39 10.37 -4.14
C THR A 101 14.01 10.85 -3.67
N ALA A 102 13.94 11.55 -2.54
CA ALA A 102 12.70 12.14 -2.04
C ALA A 102 12.09 13.11 -3.05
N GLU A 103 12.92 13.95 -3.67
CA GLU A 103 12.52 14.91 -4.70
C GLU A 103 11.93 14.22 -5.94
N THR A 104 12.60 13.19 -6.45
CA THR A 104 12.12 12.41 -7.61
C THR A 104 10.84 11.66 -7.27
N ALA A 105 10.74 11.05 -6.08
CA ALA A 105 9.53 10.38 -5.62
C ALA A 105 8.34 11.35 -5.57
N HIS A 106 8.56 12.55 -5.02
CA HIS A 106 7.54 13.59 -4.94
C HIS A 106 7.11 14.07 -6.33
N ALA A 107 8.05 14.37 -7.22
CA ALA A 107 7.77 14.80 -8.59
C ALA A 107 6.94 13.77 -9.37
N ILE A 108 7.27 12.48 -9.25
CA ILE A 108 6.48 11.39 -9.84
C ILE A 108 5.07 11.34 -9.23
N GLY A 109 4.94 11.52 -7.91
CA GLY A 109 3.65 11.55 -7.23
C GLY A 109 2.76 12.70 -7.69
N VAL A 110 3.31 13.90 -7.80
CA VAL A 110 2.59 15.08 -8.30
C VAL A 110 2.11 14.83 -9.72
N LYS A 111 2.99 14.37 -10.62
CA LYS A 111 2.62 14.11 -12.01
C LYS A 111 1.58 13.01 -12.17
N LEU A 112 1.66 11.95 -11.33
CA LEU A 112 0.65 10.90 -11.27
C LEU A 112 -0.72 11.46 -10.86
N ALA A 113 -0.74 12.34 -9.85
CA ALA A 113 -1.97 12.96 -9.37
C ALA A 113 -2.58 13.94 -10.38
N GLU A 114 -1.74 14.72 -11.07
CA GLU A 114 -2.16 15.63 -12.14
C GLU A 114 -2.87 14.88 -13.27
N GLU A 115 -2.29 13.79 -13.76
CA GLU A 115 -2.84 13.01 -14.88
C GLU A 115 -4.14 12.28 -14.51
N LEU A 116 -4.26 11.79 -13.26
CA LEU A 116 -5.43 11.02 -12.85
C LEU A 116 -6.58 11.88 -12.34
N TRP A 117 -6.28 12.95 -11.63
CA TRP A 117 -7.30 13.68 -10.83
C TRP A 117 -7.24 15.20 -10.99
N GLY A 118 -6.15 15.75 -11.56
CA GLY A 118 -5.87 17.19 -11.56
C GLY A 118 -6.94 18.05 -12.22
N GLU A 119 -7.65 17.53 -13.22
CA GLU A 119 -8.70 18.28 -13.91
C GLU A 119 -9.98 18.44 -13.07
N ARG A 120 -10.26 17.53 -12.13
CA ARG A 120 -11.59 17.42 -11.53
C ARG A 120 -11.62 17.37 -10.01
N PHE A 121 -10.53 16.98 -9.36
CA PHE A 121 -10.55 16.74 -7.93
C PHE A 121 -9.51 17.57 -7.19
N GLU A 122 -9.84 17.93 -5.96
CA GLU A 122 -8.88 18.46 -5.00
C GLU A 122 -8.04 17.30 -4.46
N VAL A 123 -6.72 17.44 -4.51
CA VAL A 123 -5.80 16.37 -4.08
C VAL A 123 -4.69 16.96 -3.22
N VAL A 124 -4.41 16.30 -2.09
CA VAL A 124 -3.19 16.53 -1.30
C VAL A 124 -2.21 15.40 -1.58
N ILE A 125 -0.99 15.73 -1.98
CA ILE A 125 0.12 14.82 -2.24
C ILE A 125 1.19 15.06 -1.18
N ALA A 126 1.63 14.00 -0.50
CA ALA A 126 2.69 14.11 0.49
C ALA A 126 3.63 12.92 0.41
N THR A 127 4.94 13.18 0.34
CA THR A 127 5.96 12.13 0.29
C THR A 127 6.55 11.93 1.68
N HIS A 128 6.44 10.72 2.20
CA HIS A 128 7.02 10.33 3.46
C HIS A 128 8.47 9.88 3.28
N CYS A 129 9.37 10.50 4.06
CA CYS A 129 10.82 10.30 3.99
C CYS A 129 11.41 9.60 5.24
N ASN A 130 10.57 9.29 6.24
CA ASN A 130 11.00 8.79 7.55
C ASN A 130 11.25 7.28 7.63
N THR A 131 11.09 6.57 6.53
CA THR A 131 11.31 5.13 6.43
C THR A 131 12.45 4.81 5.46
N GLY A 132 12.97 3.59 5.47
CA GLY A 132 14.04 3.17 4.55
C GLY A 132 13.65 3.15 3.06
N HIS A 133 12.41 3.52 2.74
CA HIS A 133 11.88 3.66 1.37
C HIS A 133 10.90 4.82 1.31
N TYR A 134 10.93 5.58 0.22
CA TYR A 134 10.03 6.71 0.01
C TYR A 134 8.66 6.22 -0.47
N HIS A 135 7.60 6.92 -0.05
CA HIS A 135 6.26 6.63 -0.49
C HIS A 135 5.40 7.90 -0.51
N ASN A 136 4.67 8.08 -1.60
CA ASN A 136 3.71 9.14 -1.76
C ASN A 136 2.36 8.73 -1.17
N HIS A 137 1.74 9.65 -0.45
CA HIS A 137 0.34 9.56 -0.03
C HIS A 137 -0.49 10.52 -0.86
N PHE A 138 -1.67 10.07 -1.28
CA PHE A 138 -2.66 10.87 -2.01
C PHE A 138 -3.94 10.93 -1.21
N VAL A 139 -4.44 12.13 -0.92
CA VAL A 139 -5.77 12.32 -0.34
C VAL A 139 -6.62 13.05 -1.36
N ILE A 140 -7.56 12.33 -1.98
CA ILE A 140 -8.38 12.81 -3.08
C ILE A 140 -9.79 13.11 -2.55
N ASN A 141 -10.32 14.30 -2.81
CA ASN A 141 -11.70 14.61 -2.49
C ASN A 141 -12.65 13.64 -3.20
N SER A 142 -13.67 13.14 -2.49
CA SER A 142 -14.65 12.22 -3.09
C SER A 142 -15.68 12.91 -3.99
N VAL A 143 -15.71 14.24 -4.03
CA VAL A 143 -16.59 15.03 -4.88
C VAL A 143 -15.75 15.97 -5.74
N SER A 144 -15.98 15.95 -7.02
CA SER A 144 -15.32 16.83 -7.99
C SER A 144 -15.71 18.29 -7.74
N TRP A 145 -14.70 19.16 -7.70
CA TRP A 145 -14.94 20.60 -7.61
C TRP A 145 -15.52 21.17 -8.91
N ALA A 146 -15.19 20.57 -10.06
CA ALA A 146 -15.56 21.07 -11.39
C ALA A 146 -17.03 20.80 -11.74
N ASP A 147 -17.57 19.64 -11.39
CA ASP A 147 -18.92 19.19 -11.81
C ASP A 147 -19.72 18.45 -10.73
N GLY A 148 -19.18 18.35 -9.53
CA GLY A 148 -19.83 17.66 -8.42
C GLY A 148 -19.90 16.14 -8.55
N TYR A 149 -19.27 15.53 -9.56
CA TYR A 149 -19.28 14.08 -9.70
C TYR A 149 -18.64 13.37 -8.49
N LYS A 150 -19.26 12.29 -8.01
CA LYS A 150 -18.67 11.48 -6.93
C LYS A 150 -17.64 10.54 -7.53
N PHE A 151 -16.38 10.64 -7.07
CA PHE A 151 -15.30 9.74 -7.44
C PHE A 151 -15.65 8.29 -7.10
N ASN A 152 -15.48 7.41 -8.05
CA ASN A 152 -15.66 5.98 -7.87
C ASN A 152 -14.41 5.26 -8.39
N ASN A 153 -13.67 4.65 -7.48
CA ASN A 153 -12.48 3.89 -7.85
C ASN A 153 -12.87 2.50 -8.34
N SER A 154 -13.09 2.35 -9.63
CA SER A 154 -13.37 1.06 -10.28
C SER A 154 -12.10 0.22 -10.44
N LYS A 155 -12.23 -1.02 -10.87
CA LYS A 155 -11.07 -1.86 -11.19
C LYS A 155 -10.27 -1.31 -12.38
N SER A 156 -10.94 -0.65 -13.35
CA SER A 156 -10.29 0.02 -14.48
C SER A 156 -9.48 1.22 -14.03
N ASP A 157 -10.02 2.06 -13.14
CA ASP A 157 -9.32 3.23 -12.61
C ASP A 157 -8.06 2.81 -11.83
N TYR A 158 -8.18 1.73 -11.06
CA TYR A 158 -7.02 1.17 -10.36
C TYR A 158 -5.96 0.62 -11.31
N ALA A 159 -6.36 -0.01 -12.42
CA ALA A 159 -5.45 -0.50 -13.45
C ALA A 159 -4.77 0.66 -14.18
N GLU A 160 -5.51 1.74 -14.48
CA GLU A 160 -4.96 2.95 -15.11
C GLU A 160 -3.99 3.68 -14.18
N MET A 161 -4.30 3.82 -12.89
CA MET A 161 -3.37 4.36 -11.90
C MET A 161 -2.04 3.60 -11.90
N ARG A 162 -2.07 2.27 -11.95
CA ARG A 162 -0.87 1.45 -12.02
C ARG A 162 -0.11 1.66 -13.32
N LYS A 163 -0.79 1.67 -14.45
CA LYS A 163 -0.19 1.85 -15.77
C LYS A 163 0.52 3.20 -15.91
N ILE A 164 -0.11 4.29 -15.44
CA ILE A 164 0.51 5.62 -15.44
C ILE A 164 1.69 5.65 -14.47
N SER A 165 1.54 5.10 -13.26
CA SER A 165 2.64 4.98 -12.30
C SER A 165 3.84 4.23 -12.89
N ASP A 166 3.61 3.08 -13.55
CA ASP A 166 4.68 2.29 -14.17
C ASP A 166 5.36 3.03 -15.33
N ARG A 167 4.60 3.79 -16.13
CA ARG A 167 5.15 4.64 -17.20
C ARG A 167 6.05 5.73 -16.63
N LEU A 168 5.55 6.48 -15.63
CA LEU A 168 6.32 7.54 -14.97
C LEU A 168 7.59 6.98 -14.29
N CYS A 169 7.52 5.82 -13.69
CA CYS A 169 8.71 5.16 -13.14
C CYS A 169 9.74 4.83 -14.20
N ARG A 170 9.33 4.31 -15.37
CA ARG A 170 10.26 4.03 -16.49
C ARG A 170 10.89 5.30 -17.04
N GLU A 171 10.14 6.40 -17.14
CA GLU A 171 10.66 7.72 -17.57
C GLU A 171 11.80 8.21 -16.66
N HIS A 172 11.78 7.82 -15.39
CA HIS A 172 12.80 8.14 -14.38
C HIS A 172 13.80 6.99 -14.11
N ALA A 173 13.87 5.99 -14.99
CA ALA A 173 14.73 4.80 -14.86
C ALA A 173 14.52 4.00 -13.55
N ILE A 174 13.31 4.04 -12.99
CA ILE A 174 12.91 3.28 -11.78
C ILE A 174 12.30 1.96 -12.20
N SER A 175 12.61 0.86 -11.48
CA SER A 175 12.12 -0.46 -11.80
C SER A 175 10.60 -0.60 -11.60
N VAL A 176 9.95 -1.39 -12.45
CA VAL A 176 8.52 -1.70 -12.40
C VAL A 176 8.30 -3.22 -12.34
N ILE A 177 7.09 -3.65 -11.97
CA ILE A 177 6.71 -5.07 -11.98
C ILE A 177 6.08 -5.37 -13.34
N ASP A 178 6.84 -5.83 -14.31
CA ASP A 178 6.31 -6.19 -15.64
C ASP A 178 5.41 -7.42 -15.59
N VAL A 179 5.77 -8.42 -14.79
CA VAL A 179 4.97 -9.64 -14.61
C VAL A 179 4.77 -9.91 -13.13
N PRO A 180 3.56 -9.72 -12.58
CA PRO A 180 3.28 -10.07 -11.20
C PRO A 180 3.47 -11.58 -10.98
N SER A 181 4.38 -11.97 -10.09
CA SER A 181 4.59 -13.38 -9.71
C SER A 181 3.42 -13.90 -8.88
N GLY A 182 2.36 -14.38 -9.55
CA GLY A 182 1.24 -15.05 -8.90
C GLY A 182 0.30 -14.14 -8.11
N LYS A 183 -0.58 -14.73 -7.31
CA LYS A 183 -1.49 -14.00 -6.40
C LYS A 183 -0.71 -13.49 -5.20
N GLY A 184 -0.90 -12.23 -4.86
CA GLY A 184 -0.28 -11.62 -3.67
C GLY A 184 -0.61 -12.40 -2.39
N LYS A 185 0.37 -12.59 -1.53
CA LYS A 185 0.17 -13.19 -0.20
C LYS A 185 -0.52 -12.20 0.72
N HIS A 186 -1.38 -12.69 1.62
CA HIS A 186 -1.91 -11.86 2.70
C HIS A 186 -0.76 -11.33 3.58
N TYR A 187 -0.82 -10.05 3.98
CA TYR A 187 0.27 -9.39 4.73
C TYR A 187 0.76 -10.19 5.95
N ALA A 188 -0.17 -10.76 6.75
CA ALA A 188 0.19 -11.56 7.91
C ALA A 188 1.00 -12.81 7.54
N GLN A 189 0.68 -13.46 6.43
CA GLN A 189 1.44 -14.61 5.91
C GLN A 189 2.82 -14.18 5.42
N TRP A 190 2.90 -13.11 4.63
CA TRP A 190 4.15 -12.56 4.13
C TRP A 190 5.08 -12.12 5.29
N SER A 191 4.54 -11.41 6.29
CA SER A 191 5.29 -10.97 7.46
C SER A 191 5.82 -12.15 8.30
N ALA A 192 5.01 -13.18 8.50
CA ALA A 192 5.44 -14.39 9.21
C ALA A 192 6.58 -15.09 8.47
N GLU A 193 6.44 -15.28 7.15
CA GLU A 193 7.47 -15.91 6.30
C GLU A 193 8.77 -15.08 6.28
N LYS A 194 8.66 -13.74 6.17
CA LYS A 194 9.83 -12.83 6.22
C LYS A 194 10.59 -12.92 7.54
N ASN A 195 9.87 -13.13 8.65
CA ASN A 195 10.45 -13.27 9.98
C ASN A 195 10.82 -14.72 10.34
N GLY A 196 10.85 -15.64 9.35
CA GLY A 196 11.18 -17.06 9.56
C GLY A 196 10.16 -17.83 10.41
N LYS A 197 8.96 -17.28 10.65
CA LYS A 197 7.91 -17.94 11.42
C LYS A 197 7.20 -18.97 10.53
N PRO A 198 7.01 -20.22 10.96
CA PRO A 198 6.28 -21.22 10.20
C PRO A 198 4.81 -20.78 10.03
N THR A 199 4.28 -20.95 8.83
CA THR A 199 2.86 -20.76 8.52
C THR A 199 2.23 -22.11 8.18
N TYR A 200 0.91 -22.26 8.35
CA TYR A 200 0.23 -23.49 7.91
C TYR A 200 0.56 -23.83 6.45
N ARG A 201 0.65 -22.84 5.57
CA ARG A 201 0.97 -23.06 4.15
C ARG A 201 2.39 -23.55 3.94
N SER A 202 3.38 -23.03 4.68
CA SER A 202 4.78 -23.51 4.58
C SER A 202 4.93 -24.90 5.15
N MET A 203 4.26 -25.21 6.26
CA MET A 203 4.24 -26.54 6.87
C MET A 203 3.59 -27.58 5.95
N ILE A 204 2.38 -27.27 5.43
CA ILE A 204 1.68 -28.14 4.49
C ILE A 204 2.55 -28.42 3.26
N ARG A 205 3.22 -27.41 2.69
CA ARG A 205 4.09 -27.57 1.52
C ARG A 205 5.24 -28.51 1.83
N ALA A 206 5.94 -28.31 2.95
CA ALA A 206 7.06 -29.17 3.36
C ALA A 206 6.62 -30.62 3.59
N ASP A 207 5.44 -30.84 4.17
CA ASP A 207 4.90 -32.18 4.42
C ASP A 207 4.41 -32.85 3.13
N ILE A 208 3.80 -32.10 2.21
CA ILE A 208 3.49 -32.60 0.86
C ILE A 208 4.75 -33.03 0.12
N ASP A 209 5.80 -32.20 0.11
CA ASP A 209 7.08 -32.51 -0.54
C ASP A 209 7.72 -33.77 0.06
N ARG A 210 7.59 -33.93 1.38
CA ARG A 210 8.05 -35.14 2.09
C ARG A 210 7.23 -36.37 1.69
N ALA A 211 5.92 -36.24 1.64
CA ALA A 211 5.01 -37.32 1.26
C ALA A 211 5.21 -37.75 -0.20
N ILE A 212 5.40 -36.78 -1.12
CA ILE A 212 5.69 -37.06 -2.54
C ILE A 212 6.98 -37.89 -2.68
N ARG A 213 8.06 -37.48 -2.00
CA ARG A 213 9.34 -38.21 -2.05
C ARG A 213 9.25 -39.63 -1.48
N ALA A 214 8.35 -39.85 -0.54
CA ALA A 214 8.17 -41.14 0.12
C ALA A 214 7.10 -42.03 -0.54
N SER A 215 6.39 -41.52 -1.58
CA SER A 215 5.31 -42.25 -2.27
C SER A 215 5.70 -42.65 -3.68
N THR A 216 5.24 -43.80 -4.11
CA THR A 216 5.38 -44.27 -5.50
C THR A 216 4.06 -44.15 -6.26
N THR A 217 2.93 -44.11 -5.54
CA THR A 217 1.60 -44.03 -6.09
C THR A 217 0.77 -42.95 -5.39
N GLU A 218 -0.31 -42.47 -6.03
CA GLU A 218 -1.26 -41.55 -5.41
C GLU A 218 -1.88 -42.13 -4.11
N ARG A 219 -2.15 -43.43 -4.10
CA ARG A 219 -2.65 -44.12 -2.90
C ARG A 219 -1.64 -44.06 -1.73
N ASP A 220 -0.37 -44.22 -2.03
CA ASP A 220 0.68 -44.12 -1.01
C ASP A 220 0.81 -42.70 -0.50
N PHE A 221 0.76 -41.73 -1.37
CA PHE A 221 0.74 -40.31 -0.99
C PHE A 221 -0.43 -39.99 -0.04
N ILE A 222 -1.64 -40.37 -0.40
CA ILE A 222 -2.84 -40.16 0.43
C ILE A 222 -2.65 -40.83 1.79
N ARG A 223 -2.17 -42.09 1.81
CA ARG A 223 -1.95 -42.86 3.04
C ARG A 223 -0.90 -42.21 3.95
N ILE A 224 0.20 -41.68 3.37
CA ILE A 224 1.26 -40.99 4.10
C ILE A 224 0.73 -39.69 4.70
N MET A 225 -0.01 -38.88 3.93
CA MET A 225 -0.59 -37.63 4.44
C MET A 225 -1.61 -37.90 5.55
N GLN A 226 -2.42 -38.96 5.43
CA GLN A 226 -3.36 -39.37 6.50
C GLN A 226 -2.62 -39.84 7.76
N LYS A 227 -1.51 -40.57 7.63
CA LYS A 227 -0.67 -40.95 8.77
C LYS A 227 -0.04 -39.74 9.47
N MET A 228 0.22 -38.66 8.75
CA MET A 228 0.66 -37.38 9.31
C MET A 228 -0.48 -36.57 9.94
N GLY A 229 -1.71 -37.11 9.98
CA GLY A 229 -2.88 -36.46 10.58
C GLY A 229 -3.64 -35.49 9.68
N TYR A 230 -3.35 -35.49 8.37
CA TYR A 230 -4.02 -34.61 7.42
C TYR A 230 -5.35 -35.22 6.92
N GLU A 231 -6.39 -34.36 6.86
CA GLU A 231 -7.62 -34.70 6.14
C GLU A 231 -7.53 -34.18 4.69
N LEU A 232 -7.71 -35.05 3.70
CA LEU A 232 -7.71 -34.68 2.28
C LEU A 232 -9.14 -34.70 1.72
N LYS A 233 -9.52 -33.62 1.04
CA LYS A 233 -10.79 -33.50 0.34
C LYS A 233 -10.52 -33.34 -1.15
N THR A 234 -10.62 -34.45 -1.87
CA THR A 234 -10.37 -34.53 -3.34
C THR A 234 -11.65 -34.56 -4.16
N ARG A 235 -12.78 -34.87 -3.50
CA ARG A 235 -14.10 -34.99 -4.15
C ARG A 235 -15.15 -34.09 -3.52
N GLY A 236 -16.11 -33.64 -4.32
CA GLY A 236 -17.27 -32.89 -3.89
C GLY A 236 -18.32 -33.73 -3.17
N LYS A 237 -19.46 -33.11 -2.82
CA LYS A 237 -20.57 -33.81 -2.13
C LYS A 237 -21.24 -34.87 -3.01
N SER A 238 -21.26 -34.66 -4.32
CA SER A 238 -21.84 -35.58 -5.33
C SER A 238 -20.85 -36.63 -5.86
N GLY A 239 -19.63 -36.68 -5.28
CA GLY A 239 -18.57 -37.63 -5.65
C GLY A 239 -17.69 -37.22 -6.83
N GLU A 240 -17.96 -36.06 -7.47
CA GLU A 240 -17.13 -35.49 -8.55
C GLU A 240 -15.75 -35.06 -8.05
N PRO A 241 -14.70 -35.16 -8.88
CA PRO A 241 -13.37 -34.63 -8.54
C PRO A 241 -13.43 -33.10 -8.34
N LEU A 242 -12.84 -32.60 -7.27
CA LEU A 242 -12.72 -31.16 -7.06
C LEU A 242 -11.65 -30.60 -8.00
N LYS A 243 -11.99 -29.51 -8.70
CA LYS A 243 -11.01 -28.74 -9.50
C LYS A 243 -9.81 -28.29 -8.67
N TYR A 244 -10.06 -27.97 -7.41
CA TYR A 244 -9.05 -27.58 -6.43
C TYR A 244 -9.21 -28.45 -5.18
N PRO A 245 -8.42 -29.51 -5.04
CA PRO A 245 -8.37 -30.31 -3.81
C PRO A 245 -8.08 -29.44 -2.58
N ALA A 246 -8.52 -29.88 -1.43
CA ALA A 246 -8.29 -29.18 -0.18
C ALA A 246 -7.70 -30.12 0.87
N ILE A 247 -6.87 -29.56 1.74
CA ILE A 247 -6.18 -30.28 2.80
C ILE A 247 -6.36 -29.54 4.11
N LYS A 248 -6.57 -30.29 5.19
CA LYS A 248 -6.67 -29.75 6.54
C LYS A 248 -5.60 -30.37 7.42
N PRO A 249 -4.66 -29.58 7.97
CA PRO A 249 -3.70 -30.05 8.96
C PRO A 249 -4.38 -30.44 10.28
N PRO A 250 -3.77 -31.29 11.12
CA PRO A 250 -4.38 -31.79 12.35
C PRO A 250 -4.81 -30.69 13.32
N ASP A 251 -4.08 -29.59 13.42
CA ASP A 251 -4.36 -28.49 14.35
C ASP A 251 -5.13 -27.31 13.75
N ALA A 252 -5.56 -27.42 12.49
CA ALA A 252 -6.25 -26.33 11.80
C ALA A 252 -7.77 -26.42 11.95
N LYS A 253 -8.43 -25.25 12.10
CA LYS A 253 -9.89 -25.16 12.14
C LYS A 253 -10.57 -25.35 10.78
N GLY A 254 -9.81 -25.25 9.67
CA GLY A 254 -10.39 -25.28 8.32
C GLY A 254 -9.48 -25.85 7.27
N TYR A 255 -10.02 -26.01 6.05
CA TYR A 255 -9.31 -26.55 4.90
C TYR A 255 -8.55 -25.46 4.13
N PHE A 256 -7.36 -25.78 3.67
CA PHE A 256 -6.56 -25.02 2.74
C PHE A 256 -6.74 -25.59 1.33
N ARG A 257 -7.10 -24.75 0.36
CA ARG A 257 -7.27 -25.16 -1.05
C ARG A 257 -5.97 -24.94 -1.82
N PHE A 258 -5.71 -25.85 -2.77
CA PHE A 258 -4.65 -25.73 -3.77
C PHE A 258 -5.21 -25.06 -5.02
N HIS A 259 -4.65 -23.93 -5.41
CA HIS A 259 -4.95 -23.21 -6.65
C HIS A 259 -3.75 -22.41 -7.14
#